data_5e0847f6306c4d7a01fd8ee9b291d397
#
_entry.id   5e0847f6306c4d7a01fd8ee9b291d397
#
_cell.length_a   1.000
_cell.length_b   1.000
_cell.length_c   1.000
_cell.angle_alpha   90.00
_cell.angle_beta   90.00
_cell.angle_gamma   90.00
#
_symmetry.space_group_name_H-M   'P 1'
#
loop_
_entity.id
_entity.type
_entity.pdbx_description
1 polymer ?
#
loop_
_entity_poly.entity_id
_entity_poly.type
_entity_poly.pdbx_seq_one_letter_code
_entity_poly.pdbx_strand_id
1 'polypeptide(L)'
;MTKTRLLLLDYDGVIVDSAGPVLEQTAIYCAENDLPFGLTHADFDRIHPATFTMLAKICGIPETDHRRYGKFLFETLQSGAAQIPLFSGVADLLRDLSQTLHLCVVTANHSEVVRRRLEHEGLADCVHTYYGSDRPGDKAVHIGEAMRDFCIDAADTWMVGDSVSDIEAAKRAGARSIAAGWGWQSISLLQNSAPDQLFKEPHELHAFFKSTPDVS
;
A
#
# COMPACT_ATOMS: atom_id res chain seq x y z
N MET A 1 0.67 3.51 -28.43
CA MET A 1 -0.62 2.90 -28.08
C MET A 1 -1.19 3.67 -26.90
N THR A 2 -2.47 4.01 -26.91
CA THR A 2 -3.14 4.68 -25.79
C THR A 2 -3.33 3.65 -24.69
N LYS A 3 -2.86 3.91 -23.46
CA LYS A 3 -3.07 3.02 -22.31
C LYS A 3 -4.54 3.07 -21.91
N THR A 4 -5.18 1.93 -21.85
CA THR A 4 -6.64 1.82 -21.60
C THR A 4 -6.96 1.32 -20.19
N ARG A 5 -5.96 0.94 -19.40
CA ARG A 5 -6.13 0.39 -18.05
C ARG A 5 -5.34 1.20 -17.02
N LEU A 6 -5.92 1.32 -15.83
CA LEU A 6 -5.35 2.01 -14.68
C LEU A 6 -5.04 0.99 -13.57
N LEU A 7 -3.79 0.94 -13.14
CA LEU A 7 -3.35 0.14 -12.01
C LEU A 7 -2.92 1.05 -10.87
N LEU A 8 -3.66 0.98 -9.80
CA LEU A 8 -3.41 1.70 -8.55
C LEU A 8 -2.74 0.75 -7.56
N LEU A 9 -1.67 1.16 -6.95
CA LEU A 9 -0.89 0.35 -6.03
C LEU A 9 -0.85 1.05 -4.65
N ASP A 10 -1.11 0.32 -3.58
CA ASP A 10 -0.67 0.79 -2.27
C ASP A 10 0.86 0.78 -2.20
N TYR A 11 1.41 1.49 -1.24
CA TYR A 11 2.86 1.60 -1.06
C TYR A 11 3.38 0.62 -0.04
N ASP A 12 2.96 0.75 1.23
CA ASP A 12 3.35 -0.15 2.31
C ASP A 12 2.70 -1.52 2.14
N GLY A 13 3.46 -2.59 2.27
CA GLY A 13 2.95 -3.94 2.09
C GLY A 13 2.67 -4.36 0.63
N VAL A 14 2.80 -3.43 -0.35
CA VAL A 14 2.64 -3.73 -1.78
C VAL A 14 3.93 -3.46 -2.57
N ILE A 15 4.45 -2.25 -2.48
CA ILE A 15 5.69 -1.85 -3.15
C ILE A 15 6.89 -2.11 -2.24
N VAL A 16 6.79 -1.73 -0.96
CA VAL A 16 7.85 -1.88 0.04
C VAL A 16 7.46 -2.84 1.15
N ASP A 17 8.42 -3.63 1.61
CA ASP A 17 8.28 -4.54 2.76
C ASP A 17 8.54 -3.78 4.06
N SER A 18 7.52 -3.07 4.53
CA SER A 18 7.58 -2.23 5.72
C SER A 18 7.09 -2.91 7.00
N ALA A 19 6.55 -4.14 6.93
CA ALA A 19 6.01 -4.83 8.11
C ALA A 19 7.06 -5.05 9.21
N GLY A 20 8.20 -5.65 8.84
CA GLY A 20 9.31 -5.86 9.76
C GLY A 20 9.83 -4.56 10.38
N PRO A 21 10.24 -3.57 9.57
CA PRO A 21 10.64 -2.25 10.06
C PRO A 21 9.62 -1.57 10.98
N VAL A 22 8.33 -1.64 10.68
CA VAL A 22 7.27 -1.08 11.54
C VAL A 22 7.23 -1.77 12.89
N LEU A 23 7.31 -3.10 12.94
CA LEU A 23 7.36 -3.86 14.21
C LEU A 23 8.61 -3.52 15.02
N GLU A 24 9.77 -3.48 14.37
CA GLU A 24 11.05 -3.14 15.02
C GLU A 24 11.01 -1.74 15.64
N GLN A 25 10.56 -0.74 14.88
CA GLN A 25 10.46 0.61 15.41
C GLN A 25 9.40 0.75 16.49
N THR A 26 8.32 -0.02 16.42
CA THR A 26 7.32 -0.09 17.51
C THR A 26 7.94 -0.67 18.79
N ALA A 27 8.75 -1.72 18.67
CA ALA A 27 9.45 -2.30 19.80
C ALA A 27 10.42 -1.30 20.46
N ILE A 28 11.18 -0.55 19.65
CA ILE A 28 12.09 0.51 20.13
C ILE A 28 11.29 1.58 20.87
N TYR A 29 10.19 2.08 20.28
CA TYR A 29 9.34 3.07 20.93
C TYR A 29 8.81 2.58 22.29
N CYS A 30 8.34 1.34 22.35
CA CYS A 30 7.84 0.75 23.60
C CYS A 30 8.94 0.66 24.65
N ALA A 31 10.14 0.21 24.27
CA ALA A 31 11.29 0.12 25.19
C ALA A 31 11.72 1.49 25.74
N GLU A 32 11.75 2.53 24.88
CA GLU A 32 12.12 3.90 25.29
C GLU A 32 11.08 4.58 26.20
N ASN A 33 9.85 4.05 26.25
CA ASN A 33 8.75 4.63 27.02
C ASN A 33 8.24 3.69 28.14
N ASP A 34 9.01 2.64 28.50
CA ASP A 34 8.67 1.65 29.52
C ASP A 34 7.30 0.97 29.27
N LEU A 35 6.95 0.76 28.00
CA LEU A 35 5.72 0.09 27.58
C LEU A 35 5.98 -1.37 27.20
N PRO A 36 5.04 -2.28 27.46
CA PRO A 36 5.16 -3.66 27.01
C PRO A 36 5.11 -3.73 25.49
N PHE A 37 5.88 -4.65 24.89
CA PHE A 37 5.80 -4.99 23.49
C PHE A 37 5.61 -6.49 23.30
N GLY A 38 4.67 -6.90 22.49
CA GLY A 38 4.36 -8.31 22.23
C GLY A 38 3.74 -8.56 20.86
N LEU A 39 3.80 -7.54 19.95
CA LEU A 39 3.25 -7.69 18.60
C LEU A 39 4.12 -8.59 17.74
N THR A 40 3.44 -9.33 16.88
CA THR A 40 4.01 -10.19 15.83
C THR A 40 3.39 -9.80 14.48
N HIS A 41 3.90 -10.37 13.39
CA HIS A 41 3.31 -10.16 12.07
C HIS A 41 1.82 -10.58 12.03
N ALA A 42 1.41 -11.61 12.77
CA ALA A 42 0.02 -12.06 12.81
C ALA A 42 -0.95 -11.02 13.39
N ASP A 43 -0.47 -10.06 14.18
CA ASP A 43 -1.31 -9.00 14.73
C ASP A 43 -1.73 -7.95 13.70
N PHE A 44 -1.10 -7.91 12.53
CA PHE A 44 -1.55 -7.07 11.43
C PHE A 44 -2.96 -7.43 10.94
N ASP A 45 -3.41 -8.67 11.10
CA ASP A 45 -4.79 -9.08 10.82
C ASP A 45 -5.84 -8.33 11.68
N ARG A 46 -5.41 -7.75 12.79
CA ARG A 46 -6.27 -6.98 13.72
C ARG A 46 -6.32 -5.49 13.38
N ILE A 47 -5.48 -5.04 12.45
CA ILE A 47 -5.37 -3.61 12.08
C ILE A 47 -6.43 -3.28 11.04
N HIS A 48 -7.53 -2.68 11.48
CA HIS A 48 -8.58 -2.19 10.59
C HIS A 48 -9.21 -0.91 11.17
N PRO A 49 -9.15 0.23 10.48
CA PRO A 49 -8.38 0.49 9.25
C PRO A 49 -6.87 0.41 9.46
N ALA A 50 -6.11 0.17 8.37
CA ALA A 50 -4.65 0.06 8.41
C ALA A 50 -4.00 1.42 8.67
N THR A 51 -3.84 1.77 9.95
CA THR A 51 -3.27 3.04 10.43
C THR A 51 -2.35 2.83 11.62
N PHE A 52 -1.37 3.73 11.79
CA PHE A 52 -0.50 3.72 12.97
C PHE A 52 -1.26 3.93 14.30
N THR A 53 -2.38 4.65 14.28
CA THR A 53 -3.24 4.79 15.46
C THR A 53 -3.86 3.46 15.87
N MET A 54 -4.31 2.64 14.91
CA MET A 54 -4.83 1.32 15.20
C MET A 54 -3.72 0.38 15.68
N LEU A 55 -2.53 0.45 15.10
CA LEU A 55 -1.36 -0.31 15.56
C LEU A 55 -1.00 0.07 17.01
N ALA A 56 -0.97 1.36 17.35
CA ALA A 56 -0.76 1.84 18.72
C ALA A 56 -1.78 1.23 19.69
N LYS A 57 -3.05 1.23 19.31
CA LYS A 57 -4.15 0.68 20.12
C LYS A 57 -3.99 -0.83 20.37
N ILE A 58 -3.62 -1.58 19.32
CA ILE A 58 -3.41 -3.04 19.42
C ILE A 58 -2.17 -3.35 20.28
N CYS A 59 -1.13 -2.52 20.18
CA CYS A 59 0.08 -2.62 21.01
C CYS A 59 -0.15 -2.27 22.48
N GLY A 60 -1.29 -1.64 22.81
CA GLY A 60 -1.58 -1.18 24.18
C GLY A 60 -0.90 0.13 24.54
N ILE A 61 -0.45 0.91 23.56
CA ILE A 61 0.09 2.25 23.78
C ILE A 61 -1.06 3.15 24.26
N PRO A 62 -0.88 3.94 25.35
CA PRO A 62 -1.91 4.84 25.87
C PRO A 62 -2.41 5.80 24.80
N GLU A 63 -3.72 6.10 24.79
CA GLU A 63 -4.34 6.97 23.80
C GLU A 63 -3.71 8.38 23.75
N THR A 64 -3.27 8.88 24.91
CA THR A 64 -2.53 10.14 25.03
C THR A 64 -1.23 10.16 24.21
N ASP A 65 -0.64 9.00 23.93
CA ASP A 65 0.63 8.86 23.23
C ASP A 65 0.48 8.47 21.75
N HIS A 66 -0.74 8.15 21.27
CA HIS A 66 -0.95 7.72 19.90
C HIS A 66 -0.40 8.72 18.87
N ARG A 67 -0.59 10.02 19.11
CA ARG A 67 -0.07 11.07 18.23
C ARG A 67 1.46 11.11 18.22
N ARG A 68 2.09 10.97 19.40
CA ARG A 68 3.55 10.95 19.54
C ARG A 68 4.14 9.71 18.89
N TYR A 69 3.53 8.57 19.11
CA TYR A 69 3.91 7.30 18.47
C TYR A 69 3.80 7.37 16.94
N GLY A 70 2.67 7.83 16.42
CA GLY A 70 2.47 7.97 14.97
C GLY A 70 3.52 8.91 14.34
N LYS A 71 3.86 10.02 15.03
CA LYS A 71 4.92 10.93 14.60
C LYS A 71 6.29 10.25 14.62
N PHE A 72 6.61 9.52 15.69
CA PHE A 72 7.86 8.77 15.81
C PHE A 72 8.04 7.78 14.67
N LEU A 73 7.03 6.92 14.40
CA LEU A 73 7.07 5.98 13.30
C LEU A 73 7.26 6.70 11.95
N PHE A 74 6.48 7.72 11.71
CA PHE A 74 6.56 8.49 10.47
C PHE A 74 7.96 9.05 10.24
N GLU A 75 8.54 9.72 11.24
CA GLU A 75 9.87 10.32 11.16
C GLU A 75 10.96 9.26 10.99
N THR A 76 10.87 8.15 11.71
CA THR A 76 11.89 7.09 11.69
C THR A 76 11.85 6.31 10.38
N LEU A 77 10.67 5.97 9.87
CA LEU A 77 10.52 5.27 8.60
C LEU A 77 10.93 6.14 7.40
N GLN A 78 10.77 7.48 7.50
CA GLN A 78 11.18 8.39 6.43
C GLN A 78 12.66 8.80 6.47
N SER A 79 13.28 8.82 7.65
CA SER A 79 14.67 9.29 7.80
C SER A 79 15.71 8.37 7.15
N GLY A 80 15.31 7.18 6.67
CA GLY A 80 16.22 6.14 6.20
C GLY A 80 16.93 5.39 7.32
N ALA A 81 16.62 5.70 8.61
CA ALA A 81 17.13 4.96 9.76
C ALA A 81 16.62 3.50 9.76
N ALA A 82 15.40 3.29 9.29
CA ALA A 82 14.89 1.96 8.99
C ALA A 82 15.07 1.68 7.50
N GLN A 83 15.86 0.67 7.16
CA GLN A 83 15.98 0.22 5.77
C GLN A 83 14.72 -0.55 5.40
N ILE A 84 13.86 0.06 4.58
CA ILE A 84 12.64 -0.59 4.09
C ILE A 84 12.90 -1.07 2.66
N PRO A 85 13.07 -2.39 2.42
CA PRO A 85 13.35 -2.89 1.07
C PRO A 85 12.11 -2.85 0.17
N LEU A 86 12.33 -2.82 -1.14
CA LEU A 86 11.28 -3.17 -2.10
C LEU A 86 11.00 -4.68 -2.00
N PHE A 87 9.76 -5.08 -2.21
CA PHE A 87 9.49 -6.51 -2.42
C PHE A 87 10.21 -7.03 -3.66
N SER A 88 10.66 -8.27 -3.60
CA SER A 88 11.37 -8.92 -4.72
C SER A 88 10.51 -8.91 -5.99
N GLY A 89 11.09 -8.46 -7.10
CA GLY A 89 10.43 -8.40 -8.41
C GLY A 89 9.54 -7.18 -8.64
N VAL A 90 9.26 -6.35 -7.60
CA VAL A 90 8.40 -5.16 -7.76
C VAL A 90 9.03 -4.11 -8.67
N ALA A 91 10.35 -3.92 -8.61
CA ALA A 91 11.02 -2.97 -9.48
C ALA A 91 10.82 -3.31 -10.97
N ASP A 92 10.96 -4.58 -11.33
CA ASP A 92 10.77 -5.04 -12.71
C ASP A 92 9.28 -5.00 -13.12
N LEU A 93 8.38 -5.34 -12.19
CA LEU A 93 6.93 -5.21 -12.39
C LEU A 93 6.56 -3.76 -12.75
N LEU A 94 7.04 -2.78 -11.98
CA LEU A 94 6.74 -1.36 -12.23
C LEU A 94 7.30 -0.90 -13.58
N ARG A 95 8.56 -1.23 -13.89
CA ARG A 95 9.19 -0.86 -15.18
C ARG A 95 8.43 -1.42 -16.37
N ASP A 96 8.08 -2.70 -16.31
CA ASP A 96 7.41 -3.38 -17.42
C ASP A 96 5.97 -2.90 -17.59
N LEU A 97 5.17 -2.89 -16.51
CA LEU A 97 3.77 -2.53 -16.59
C LEU A 97 3.57 -1.05 -16.90
N SER A 98 4.48 -0.16 -16.52
CA SER A 98 4.41 1.26 -16.88
C SER A 98 4.44 1.51 -18.40
N GLN A 99 4.92 0.56 -19.19
CA GLN A 99 4.94 0.70 -20.65
C GLN A 99 3.54 0.57 -21.26
N THR A 100 2.64 -0.16 -20.61
CA THR A 100 1.31 -0.49 -21.17
C THR A 100 0.14 0.00 -20.30
N LEU A 101 0.35 0.23 -19.02
CA LEU A 101 -0.68 0.67 -18.06
C LEU A 101 -0.36 2.06 -17.52
N HIS A 102 -1.40 2.82 -17.14
CA HIS A 102 -1.21 3.94 -16.22
C HIS A 102 -0.99 3.38 -14.82
N LEU A 103 0.19 3.61 -14.25
CA LEU A 103 0.50 3.24 -12.87
C LEU A 103 0.39 4.46 -11.97
N CYS A 104 -0.35 4.34 -10.86
CA CYS A 104 -0.43 5.36 -9.83
C CYS A 104 -0.27 4.73 -8.45
N VAL A 105 0.16 5.50 -7.48
CA VAL A 105 0.20 5.08 -6.08
C VAL A 105 -0.93 5.74 -5.31
N VAL A 106 -1.67 4.94 -4.52
CA VAL A 106 -2.73 5.40 -3.60
C VAL A 106 -2.35 4.95 -2.19
N THR A 107 -1.92 5.88 -1.34
CA THR A 107 -1.27 5.54 -0.07
C THR A 107 -1.75 6.41 1.09
N ALA A 108 -1.63 5.89 2.32
CA ALA A 108 -1.78 6.66 3.55
C ALA A 108 -0.56 7.55 3.86
N ASN A 109 0.56 7.35 3.16
CA ASN A 109 1.73 8.20 3.27
C ASN A 109 1.56 9.52 2.52
N HIS A 110 2.45 10.50 2.80
CA HIS A 110 2.52 11.76 2.05
C HIS A 110 3.08 11.48 0.65
N SER A 111 2.43 11.99 -0.41
CA SER A 111 2.78 11.76 -1.81
C SER A 111 4.26 12.01 -2.11
N GLU A 112 4.80 13.13 -1.61
CA GLU A 112 6.19 13.54 -1.85
C GLU A 112 7.20 12.59 -1.23
N VAL A 113 6.87 11.98 -0.09
CA VAL A 113 7.75 10.98 0.57
C VAL A 113 7.90 9.75 -0.30
N VAL A 114 6.78 9.23 -0.78
CA VAL A 114 6.76 8.06 -1.65
C VAL A 114 7.46 8.36 -2.98
N ARG A 115 7.20 9.54 -3.58
CA ARG A 115 7.84 9.97 -4.82
C ARG A 115 9.37 10.00 -4.68
N ARG A 116 9.90 10.65 -3.62
CA ARG A 116 11.35 10.72 -3.36
C ARG A 116 11.98 9.34 -3.15
N ARG A 117 11.25 8.45 -2.46
CA ARG A 117 11.74 7.08 -2.27
C ARG A 117 11.84 6.36 -3.61
N LEU A 118 10.83 6.44 -4.46
CA LEU A 118 10.84 5.81 -5.78
C LEU A 118 11.87 6.48 -6.72
N GLU A 119 12.14 7.79 -6.57
CA GLU A 119 13.25 8.46 -7.26
C GLU A 119 14.61 7.85 -6.89
N HIS A 120 14.83 7.63 -5.59
CA HIS A 120 16.08 6.99 -5.12
C HIS A 120 16.27 5.58 -5.70
N GLU A 121 15.19 4.85 -5.92
CA GLU A 121 15.20 3.52 -6.54
C GLU A 121 15.22 3.57 -8.09
N GLY A 122 15.18 4.76 -8.71
CA GLY A 122 15.09 4.91 -10.16
C GLY A 122 13.76 4.40 -10.74
N LEU A 123 12.67 4.53 -9.99
CA LEU A 123 11.32 4.04 -10.32
C LEU A 123 10.27 5.15 -10.42
N ALA A 124 10.62 6.40 -10.12
CA ALA A 124 9.63 7.48 -10.12
C ALA A 124 8.98 7.70 -11.50
N ASP A 125 9.73 7.52 -12.58
CA ASP A 125 9.22 7.65 -13.95
C ASP A 125 8.25 6.53 -14.35
N CYS A 126 8.19 5.44 -13.58
CA CYS A 126 7.20 4.38 -13.78
C CYS A 126 5.81 4.77 -13.26
N VAL A 127 5.72 5.75 -12.33
CA VAL A 127 4.49 6.15 -11.66
C VAL A 127 4.03 7.50 -12.17
N HIS A 128 2.81 7.54 -12.73
CA HIS A 128 2.25 8.75 -13.33
C HIS A 128 1.77 9.77 -12.28
N THR A 129 1.17 9.30 -11.19
CA THR A 129 0.58 10.18 -10.16
C THR A 129 0.58 9.48 -8.80
N TYR A 130 0.70 10.30 -7.75
CA TYR A 130 0.66 9.87 -6.35
C TYR A 130 -0.54 10.51 -5.65
N TYR A 131 -1.37 9.68 -5.03
CA TYR A 131 -2.53 10.08 -4.25
C TYR A 131 -2.26 9.71 -2.79
N GLY A 132 -1.79 10.67 -2.02
CA GLY A 132 -1.34 10.47 -0.64
C GLY A 132 -2.17 11.23 0.39
N SER A 133 -1.76 11.13 1.65
CA SER A 133 -2.42 11.80 2.79
C SER A 133 -2.39 13.34 2.74
N ASP A 134 -1.63 13.92 1.86
CA ASP A 134 -1.59 15.36 1.55
C ASP A 134 -2.78 15.83 0.70
N ARG A 135 -3.57 14.90 0.17
CA ARG A 135 -4.83 15.18 -0.52
C ARG A 135 -6.04 14.93 0.41
N PRO A 136 -7.12 15.71 0.31
CA PRO A 136 -8.33 15.47 1.08
C PRO A 136 -9.04 14.20 0.60
N GLY A 137 -9.63 13.45 1.52
CA GLY A 137 -10.36 12.23 1.23
C GLY A 137 -9.68 10.96 1.75
N ASP A 138 -10.35 9.83 1.57
CA ASP A 138 -9.81 8.51 1.85
C ASP A 138 -9.39 7.79 0.56
N LYS A 139 -8.87 6.57 0.67
CA LYS A 139 -8.43 5.80 -0.51
C LYS A 139 -9.53 5.64 -1.57
N ALA A 140 -10.81 5.49 -1.19
CA ALA A 140 -11.89 5.37 -2.18
C ALA A 140 -12.10 6.66 -2.97
N VAL A 141 -11.99 7.82 -2.32
CA VAL A 141 -12.01 9.12 -2.99
C VAL A 141 -10.83 9.25 -3.95
N HIS A 142 -9.64 8.89 -3.53
CA HIS A 142 -8.42 8.94 -4.35
C HIS A 142 -8.48 7.99 -5.56
N ILE A 143 -9.04 6.79 -5.41
CA ILE A 143 -9.30 5.87 -6.53
C ILE A 143 -10.25 6.53 -7.55
N GLY A 144 -11.34 7.15 -7.07
CA GLY A 144 -12.27 7.89 -7.91
C GLY A 144 -11.65 9.11 -8.60
N GLU A 145 -10.73 9.82 -7.95
CA GLU A 145 -9.95 10.91 -8.55
C GLU A 145 -9.05 10.38 -9.66
N ALA A 146 -8.31 9.29 -9.43
CA ALA A 146 -7.46 8.68 -10.42
C ALA A 146 -8.24 8.25 -11.68
N MET A 147 -9.40 7.63 -11.53
CA MET A 147 -10.27 7.29 -12.67
C MET A 147 -10.66 8.53 -13.48
N ARG A 148 -11.00 9.64 -12.84
CA ARG A 148 -11.33 10.90 -13.53
C ARG A 148 -10.12 11.53 -14.19
N ASP A 149 -8.98 11.58 -13.52
CA ASP A 149 -7.75 12.22 -14.01
C ASP A 149 -7.23 11.54 -15.27
N PHE A 150 -7.38 10.22 -15.37
CA PHE A 150 -6.96 9.42 -16.53
C PHE A 150 -8.08 9.11 -17.52
N CYS A 151 -9.33 9.50 -17.23
CA CYS A 151 -10.52 9.20 -18.04
C CYS A 151 -10.66 7.69 -18.31
N ILE A 152 -10.45 6.86 -17.27
CA ILE A 152 -10.55 5.39 -17.33
C ILE A 152 -11.70 4.94 -16.46
N ASP A 153 -12.53 4.05 -17.01
CA ASP A 153 -13.69 3.51 -16.32
C ASP A 153 -13.31 2.54 -15.19
N ALA A 154 -14.23 2.38 -14.24
CA ALA A 154 -14.08 1.49 -13.10
C ALA A 154 -13.77 0.04 -13.50
N ALA A 155 -14.36 -0.44 -14.62
CA ALA A 155 -14.13 -1.80 -15.13
C ALA A 155 -12.69 -2.05 -15.59
N ASP A 156 -11.96 -0.99 -15.96
CA ASP A 156 -10.56 -1.04 -16.42
C ASP A 156 -9.58 -0.50 -15.38
N THR A 157 -10.09 -0.23 -14.16
CA THR A 157 -9.31 0.25 -13.02
C THR A 157 -9.15 -0.84 -11.98
N TRP A 158 -7.90 -1.07 -11.56
CA TRP A 158 -7.53 -2.06 -10.55
C TRP A 158 -6.81 -1.39 -9.38
N MET A 159 -7.21 -1.72 -8.16
CA MET A 159 -6.50 -1.35 -6.93
C MET A 159 -5.84 -2.57 -6.32
N VAL A 160 -4.53 -2.51 -6.15
CA VAL A 160 -3.72 -3.53 -5.47
C VAL A 160 -3.44 -3.07 -4.05
N GLY A 161 -3.86 -3.85 -3.08
CA GLY A 161 -3.61 -3.56 -1.67
C GLY A 161 -3.40 -4.83 -0.86
N ASP A 162 -2.78 -4.71 0.27
CA ASP A 162 -2.42 -5.80 1.18
C ASP A 162 -3.29 -5.84 2.45
N SER A 163 -4.33 -5.01 2.47
CA SER A 163 -5.27 -4.93 3.60
C SER A 163 -6.73 -5.00 3.18
N VAL A 164 -7.59 -5.43 4.11
CA VAL A 164 -9.05 -5.41 3.93
C VAL A 164 -9.54 -4.01 3.57
N SER A 165 -8.92 -2.96 4.16
CA SER A 165 -9.31 -1.56 3.88
C SER A 165 -9.05 -1.14 2.43
N ASP A 166 -8.06 -1.72 1.76
CA ASP A 166 -7.79 -1.45 0.34
C ASP A 166 -8.86 -2.07 -0.56
N ILE A 167 -9.21 -3.33 -0.26
CA ILE A 167 -10.25 -4.05 -0.98
C ILE A 167 -11.61 -3.35 -0.82
N GLU A 168 -11.93 -2.90 0.39
CA GLU A 168 -13.15 -2.12 0.65
C GLU A 168 -13.14 -0.76 -0.05
N ALA A 169 -11.99 -0.09 -0.10
CA ALA A 169 -11.85 1.19 -0.80
C ALA A 169 -12.06 1.01 -2.31
N ALA A 170 -11.47 -0.04 -2.91
CA ALA A 170 -11.70 -0.38 -4.31
C ALA A 170 -13.18 -0.62 -4.60
N LYS A 171 -13.85 -1.45 -3.79
CA LYS A 171 -15.29 -1.73 -3.93
C LYS A 171 -16.16 -0.48 -3.79
N ARG A 172 -15.88 0.39 -2.82
CA ARG A 172 -16.62 1.67 -2.65
C ARG A 172 -16.45 2.60 -3.85
N ALA A 173 -15.29 2.60 -4.48
CA ALA A 173 -15.02 3.37 -5.68
C ALA A 173 -15.59 2.72 -6.95
N GLY A 174 -16.05 1.46 -6.88
CA GLY A 174 -16.52 0.67 -8.01
C GLY A 174 -15.40 0.06 -8.86
N ALA A 175 -14.13 0.23 -8.47
CA ALA A 175 -12.97 -0.34 -9.14
C ALA A 175 -12.81 -1.83 -8.78
N ARG A 176 -12.04 -2.54 -9.59
CA ARG A 176 -11.64 -3.93 -9.32
C ARG A 176 -10.56 -3.96 -8.26
N SER A 177 -10.57 -5.00 -7.43
CA SER A 177 -9.66 -5.19 -6.31
C SER A 177 -8.71 -6.36 -6.51
N ILE A 178 -7.44 -6.17 -6.19
CA ILE A 178 -6.42 -7.22 -6.13
C ILE A 178 -5.85 -7.24 -4.72
N ALA A 179 -5.93 -8.40 -4.08
CA ALA A 179 -5.27 -8.63 -2.80
C ALA A 179 -3.81 -9.04 -3.01
N ALA A 180 -2.89 -8.28 -2.43
CA ALA A 180 -1.46 -8.57 -2.37
C ALA A 180 -1.17 -9.47 -1.17
N GLY A 181 -1.17 -10.79 -1.39
CA GLY A 181 -0.97 -11.79 -0.32
C GLY A 181 0.47 -11.89 0.20
N TRP A 182 1.38 -11.05 -0.32
CA TRP A 182 2.77 -10.94 0.15
C TRP A 182 2.97 -9.82 1.18
N GLY A 183 1.91 -9.03 1.47
CA GLY A 183 1.98 -7.87 2.34
C GLY A 183 1.70 -8.15 3.82
N TRP A 184 1.04 -7.20 4.48
CA TRP A 184 0.87 -7.20 5.93
C TRP A 184 -0.17 -8.18 6.45
N GLN A 185 -1.36 -8.22 5.82
CA GLN A 185 -2.46 -9.05 6.30
C GLN A 185 -2.43 -10.45 5.70
N SER A 186 -2.90 -11.43 6.46
CA SER A 186 -2.89 -12.84 6.05
C SER A 186 -3.77 -13.08 4.81
N ILE A 187 -3.34 -14.04 4.00
CA ILE A 187 -4.08 -14.48 2.81
C ILE A 187 -5.52 -14.88 3.17
N SER A 188 -5.72 -15.55 4.31
CA SER A 188 -7.04 -15.98 4.76
C SER A 188 -7.96 -14.80 5.05
N LEU A 189 -7.46 -13.75 5.69
CA LEU A 189 -8.22 -12.53 5.96
C LEU A 189 -8.56 -11.80 4.65
N LEU A 190 -7.60 -11.66 3.77
CA LEU A 190 -7.79 -11.03 2.46
C LEU A 190 -8.81 -11.80 1.60
N GLN A 191 -8.76 -13.14 1.57
CA GLN A 191 -9.75 -13.97 0.87
C GLN A 191 -11.17 -13.74 1.39
N ASN A 192 -11.34 -13.61 2.72
CA ASN A 192 -12.64 -13.36 3.33
C ASN A 192 -13.22 -11.98 2.96
N SER A 193 -12.39 -11.04 2.57
CA SER A 193 -12.84 -9.74 2.04
C SER A 193 -13.35 -9.81 0.60
N ALA A 194 -13.28 -11.00 -0.03
CA ALA A 194 -13.72 -11.28 -1.40
C ALA A 194 -13.16 -10.29 -2.45
N PRO A 195 -11.84 -10.22 -2.65
CA PRO A 195 -11.23 -9.46 -3.72
C PRO A 195 -11.54 -10.10 -5.09
N ASP A 196 -11.49 -9.32 -6.17
CA ASP A 196 -11.67 -9.86 -7.53
C ASP A 196 -10.52 -10.78 -7.94
N GLN A 197 -9.30 -10.51 -7.47
CA GLN A 197 -8.13 -11.37 -7.62
C GLN A 197 -7.31 -11.39 -6.33
N LEU A 198 -6.55 -12.46 -6.11
CA LEU A 198 -5.54 -12.55 -5.05
C LEU A 198 -4.29 -13.22 -5.62
N PHE A 199 -3.15 -12.59 -5.40
CA PHE A 199 -1.84 -13.12 -5.75
C PHE A 199 -0.97 -13.25 -4.52
N LYS A 200 -0.15 -14.30 -4.46
CA LYS A 200 0.71 -14.57 -3.31
C LYS A 200 2.08 -13.92 -3.44
N GLU A 201 2.47 -13.57 -4.66
CA GLU A 201 3.78 -13.04 -4.99
C GLU A 201 3.66 -11.96 -6.08
N PRO A 202 4.54 -10.93 -6.09
CA PRO A 202 4.51 -9.87 -7.12
C PRO A 202 4.63 -10.41 -8.56
N HIS A 203 5.34 -11.50 -8.79
CA HIS A 203 5.49 -12.06 -10.13
C HIS A 203 4.19 -12.63 -10.71
N GLU A 204 3.25 -13.09 -9.87
CA GLU A 204 1.93 -13.56 -10.31
C GLU A 204 1.07 -12.39 -10.81
N LEU A 205 1.09 -11.25 -10.10
CA LEU A 205 0.47 -9.99 -10.53
C LEU A 205 1.04 -9.53 -11.87
N HIS A 206 2.37 -9.58 -12.02
CA HIS A 206 3.06 -9.23 -13.24
C HIS A 206 2.61 -10.11 -14.42
N ALA A 207 2.57 -11.44 -14.23
CA ALA A 207 2.12 -12.39 -15.24
C ALA A 207 0.65 -12.17 -15.65
N PHE A 208 -0.22 -11.85 -14.69
CA PHE A 208 -1.64 -11.57 -14.93
C PHE A 208 -1.83 -10.41 -15.92
N PHE A 209 -1.15 -9.28 -15.70
CA PHE A 209 -1.30 -8.13 -16.60
C PHE A 209 -0.61 -8.32 -17.96
N LYS A 210 0.47 -9.11 -18.03
CA LYS A 210 1.11 -9.47 -19.31
C LYS A 210 0.25 -10.39 -20.17
N SER A 211 -0.49 -11.31 -19.54
CA SER A 211 -1.33 -12.29 -20.26
C SER A 211 -2.70 -11.78 -20.63
N THR A 212 -3.15 -10.66 -20.06
CA THR A 212 -4.47 -10.07 -20.31
C THR A 212 -4.33 -9.04 -21.44
N PRO A 213 -4.72 -9.36 -22.70
CA PRO A 213 -4.65 -8.39 -23.79
C PRO A 213 -5.57 -7.20 -23.51
N ASP A 214 -5.22 -6.02 -24.04
CA ASP A 214 -6.13 -4.89 -24.06
C ASP A 214 -7.42 -5.32 -24.76
N VAL A 215 -8.55 -5.19 -24.07
CA VAL A 215 -9.86 -5.41 -24.70
C VAL A 215 -10.08 -4.24 -25.65
N SER A 216 -10.04 -4.55 -26.94
CA SER A 216 -10.27 -3.61 -28.05
C SER A 216 -11.72 -3.18 -28.09
#